data_3555a3909ff9eb1a330fb3be9e444cf4
#
_entry.id   3555a3909ff9eb1a330fb3be9e444cf4
#
_cell.length_a   1.000
_cell.length_b   1.000
_cell.length_c   1.000
_cell.angle_alpha   90.00
_cell.angle_beta   90.00
_cell.angle_gamma   90.00
#
_symmetry.space_group_name_H-M   'P 1'
#
loop_
_entity.id
_entity.type
_entity.pdbx_description
1 polymer ?
#
loop_
_entity_poly.entity_id
_entity_poly.type
_entity_poly.pdbx_seq_one_letter_code
_entity_poly.pdbx_strand_id
1 'polypeptide(L)'
;MSITITGLTVRDIRFPTSKELDGSDAMNPDTDYSCAYVELQTDSSSDLKGHGLAFTIGRGTELCVAAVESLRHFVVGRTLDSLTQEMALFWRSITGD
;
A
#
# COMPACT_ATOMS: atom_id res chain seq x y z
N MET A 1 -12.24 -20.13 -11.17
CA MET A 1 -10.79 -20.31 -11.13
C MET A 1 -10.21 -19.36 -10.10
N SER A 2 -9.40 -19.85 -9.18
CA SER A 2 -8.87 -18.94 -8.16
C SER A 2 -7.62 -18.24 -8.67
N ILE A 3 -7.47 -16.99 -8.23
CA ILE A 3 -6.31 -16.16 -8.53
C ILE A 3 -5.49 -16.05 -7.26
N THR A 4 -4.20 -16.35 -7.36
CA THR A 4 -3.29 -16.31 -6.22
C THR A 4 -2.46 -15.02 -6.28
N ILE A 5 -2.29 -14.37 -5.15
CA ILE A 5 -1.40 -13.21 -5.03
C ILE A 5 0.02 -13.75 -4.93
N THR A 6 0.85 -13.41 -5.92
CA THR A 6 2.20 -13.95 -6.04
C THR A 6 3.28 -13.00 -5.54
N GLY A 7 2.96 -11.73 -5.39
CA GLY A 7 3.95 -10.77 -4.93
C GLY A 7 3.32 -9.48 -4.43
N LEU A 8 4.13 -8.72 -3.72
CA LEU A 8 3.77 -7.41 -3.22
C LEU A 8 4.98 -6.49 -3.40
N THR A 9 4.75 -5.36 -4.02
CA THR A 9 5.76 -4.31 -4.15
C THR A 9 5.23 -3.06 -3.49
N VAL A 10 6.02 -2.42 -2.65
CA VAL A 10 5.67 -1.13 -2.07
C VAL A 10 6.75 -0.12 -2.42
N ARG A 11 6.34 1.07 -2.84
CA ARG A 11 7.25 2.13 -3.26
C ARG A 11 6.99 3.40 -2.47
N ASP A 12 8.08 4.07 -2.14
CA ASP A 12 8.06 5.40 -1.53
C ASP A 12 8.09 6.40 -2.68
N ILE A 13 6.94 7.01 -2.98
CA ILE A 13 6.83 7.96 -4.09
C ILE A 13 6.69 9.36 -3.50
N ARG A 14 7.57 10.25 -3.93
CA ARG A 14 7.62 11.61 -3.43
C ARG A 14 7.49 12.62 -4.57
N PHE A 15 6.68 13.66 -4.31
CA PHE A 15 6.53 14.78 -5.22
C PHE A 15 7.14 15.99 -4.55
N PRO A 16 8.16 16.64 -5.15
CA PRO A 16 8.91 17.72 -4.47
C PRO A 16 8.14 19.05 -4.45
N THR A 17 6.94 19.04 -3.90
CA THR A 17 6.08 20.22 -3.85
C THR A 17 6.63 21.30 -2.92
N SER A 18 7.51 20.94 -1.96
CA SER A 18 8.13 21.91 -1.08
C SER A 18 9.09 22.85 -1.82
N LYS A 19 9.66 22.43 -2.94
CA LYS A 19 10.60 23.26 -3.71
C LYS A 19 9.95 24.54 -4.23
N GLU A 20 8.66 24.50 -4.54
CA GLU A 20 7.90 25.62 -5.05
C GLU A 20 6.79 26.03 -4.09
N LEU A 21 6.73 25.38 -2.92
CA LEU A 21 5.70 25.58 -1.91
C LEU A 21 4.27 25.33 -2.43
N ASP A 22 4.15 24.60 -3.53
CA ASP A 22 2.86 24.19 -4.04
C ASP A 22 2.21 23.24 -3.02
N GLY A 23 0.99 23.50 -2.63
CA GLY A 23 0.29 22.69 -1.65
C GLY A 23 0.67 22.97 -0.21
N SER A 24 1.53 23.97 0.05
CA SER A 24 1.87 24.36 1.40
C SER A 24 0.67 25.01 2.09
N ASP A 25 0.60 24.83 3.40
CA ASP A 25 -0.41 25.47 4.23
C ASP A 25 0.26 26.04 5.50
N ALA A 26 -0.55 26.64 6.39
CA ALA A 26 -0.03 27.27 7.59
C ALA A 26 0.64 26.28 8.55
N MET A 27 0.27 25.03 8.51
CA MET A 27 0.80 23.98 9.40
C MET A 27 1.97 23.22 8.78
N ASN A 28 2.06 23.18 7.45
CA ASN A 28 3.04 22.36 6.72
C ASN A 28 3.65 23.15 5.56
N PRO A 29 4.51 24.16 5.86
CA PRO A 29 5.09 24.98 4.80
C PRO A 29 6.07 24.22 3.90
N ASP A 30 6.66 23.12 4.39
CA ASP A 30 7.64 22.32 3.65
C ASP A 30 7.04 21.01 3.15
N THR A 31 5.79 21.03 2.74
CA THR A 31 5.06 19.82 2.34
C THR A 31 5.62 19.23 1.05
N ASP A 32 6.01 17.96 1.11
CA ASP A 32 6.29 17.12 -0.06
C ASP A 32 5.23 16.03 -0.12
N TYR A 33 4.17 16.25 -0.89
CA TYR A 33 3.11 15.27 -1.01
C TYR A 33 3.69 13.95 -1.52
N SER A 34 3.36 12.87 -0.82
CA SER A 34 4.00 11.59 -1.02
C SER A 34 3.00 10.48 -0.81
N CYS A 35 3.39 9.26 -1.18
CA CYS A 35 2.60 8.11 -0.84
C CYS A 35 3.45 6.85 -0.75
N ALA A 36 3.01 5.92 0.09
CA ALA A 36 3.45 4.55 0.03
C ALA A 36 2.52 3.85 -0.97
N TYR A 37 3.02 3.54 -2.14
CA TYR A 37 2.23 2.95 -3.22
C TYR A 37 2.44 1.45 -3.25
N VAL A 38 1.34 0.70 -3.23
CA VAL A 38 1.37 -0.75 -3.16
C VAL A 38 0.86 -1.34 -4.47
N GLU A 39 1.58 -2.33 -4.98
CA GLU A 39 1.13 -3.12 -6.12
C GLU A 39 1.15 -4.60 -5.71
N LEU A 40 0.05 -5.29 -5.95
CA LEU A 40 -0.05 -6.73 -5.75
C LEU A 40 0.03 -7.41 -7.10
N GLN A 41 0.97 -8.33 -7.25
CA GLN A 41 1.09 -9.17 -8.44
C GLN A 41 0.28 -10.44 -8.25
N THR A 42 -0.26 -10.96 -9.34
CA THR A 42 -1.07 -12.18 -9.32
C THR A 42 -0.62 -13.15 -10.41
N ASP A 43 -1.10 -14.38 -10.32
CA ASP A 43 -0.86 -15.41 -11.33
C ASP A 43 -1.93 -15.43 -12.42
N SER A 44 -2.75 -14.39 -12.50
CA SER A 44 -3.80 -14.29 -13.51
C SER A 44 -3.20 -14.21 -14.91
N SER A 45 -3.76 -14.98 -15.84
CA SER A 45 -3.34 -14.95 -17.25
C SER A 45 -3.67 -13.63 -17.93
N SER A 46 -4.58 -12.83 -17.36
CA SER A 46 -4.91 -11.50 -17.88
C SER A 46 -4.05 -10.40 -17.27
N ASP A 47 -3.00 -10.75 -16.54
CA ASP A 47 -2.08 -9.80 -15.90
C ASP A 47 -2.80 -8.85 -14.92
N LEU A 48 -3.73 -9.41 -14.17
CA LEU A 48 -4.46 -8.65 -13.16
C LEU A 48 -3.53 -8.24 -12.02
N LYS A 49 -3.58 -6.97 -11.64
CA LYS A 49 -2.81 -6.43 -10.52
C LYS A 49 -3.72 -5.65 -9.60
N GLY A 50 -3.35 -5.61 -8.32
CA GLY A 50 -4.04 -4.78 -7.34
C GLY A 50 -3.19 -3.56 -7.01
N HIS A 51 -3.83 -2.43 -6.73
CA HIS A 51 -3.15 -1.18 -6.41
C HIS A 51 -3.81 -0.51 -5.21
N GLY A 52 -2.96 0.09 -4.38
CA GLY A 52 -3.42 0.88 -3.25
C GLY A 52 -2.36 1.88 -2.85
N LEU A 53 -2.73 2.84 -2.03
CA LEU A 53 -1.76 3.81 -1.54
C LEU A 53 -2.16 4.35 -0.17
N ALA A 54 -1.14 4.80 0.57
CA ALA A 54 -1.31 5.58 1.79
C ALA A 54 -0.68 6.94 1.56
N PHE A 55 -1.49 7.99 1.64
CA PHE A 55 -1.04 9.36 1.41
C PHE A 55 -0.29 9.89 2.62
N THR A 56 0.79 10.65 2.38
CA THR A 56 1.49 11.41 3.42
C THR A 56 1.83 12.81 2.89
N ILE A 57 2.25 13.67 3.82
CA ILE A 57 2.75 14.99 3.45
C ILE A 57 4.29 15.04 3.48
N GLY A 58 4.92 13.88 3.34
CA GLY A 58 6.36 13.72 3.25
C GLY A 58 6.99 13.02 4.44
N ARG A 59 6.56 13.37 5.64
CA ARG A 59 7.06 12.73 6.86
C ARG A 59 6.28 11.48 7.15
N GLY A 60 6.99 10.42 7.48
CA GLY A 60 6.38 9.15 7.85
C GLY A 60 6.08 8.22 6.68
N THR A 61 6.40 8.61 5.44
CA THR A 61 6.20 7.71 4.29
C THR A 61 6.98 6.42 4.48
N GLU A 62 8.21 6.51 4.98
CA GLU A 62 9.05 5.34 5.25
C GLU A 62 8.41 4.43 6.30
N LEU A 63 7.67 4.96 7.24
CA LEU A 63 6.94 4.16 8.21
C LEU A 63 5.77 3.42 7.57
N CYS A 64 5.07 4.09 6.65
CA CYS A 64 3.98 3.46 5.89
C CYS A 64 4.52 2.33 5.01
N VAL A 65 5.67 2.55 4.35
CA VAL A 65 6.32 1.52 3.54
C VAL A 65 6.69 0.33 4.42
N ALA A 66 7.29 0.57 5.57
CA ALA A 66 7.66 -0.51 6.50
C ALA A 66 6.43 -1.26 7.00
N ALA A 67 5.34 -0.56 7.31
CA ALA A 67 4.10 -1.17 7.74
C ALA A 67 3.53 -2.10 6.67
N VAL A 68 3.52 -1.65 5.41
CA VAL A 68 3.04 -2.48 4.30
C VAL A 68 3.92 -3.71 4.12
N GLU A 69 5.25 -3.55 4.19
CA GLU A 69 6.17 -4.69 4.08
C GLU A 69 5.92 -5.72 5.19
N SER A 70 5.58 -5.26 6.39
CA SER A 70 5.30 -6.16 7.51
C SER A 70 4.06 -7.02 7.29
N LEU A 71 3.18 -6.62 6.36
CA LEU A 71 1.95 -7.35 6.06
C LEU A 71 2.12 -8.34 4.89
N ARG A 72 3.29 -8.36 4.28
CA ARG A 72 3.54 -9.21 3.09
C ARG A 72 3.14 -10.66 3.32
N HIS A 73 3.55 -11.24 4.44
CA HIS A 73 3.30 -12.66 4.72
C HIS A 73 1.83 -12.99 4.99
N PHE A 74 0.99 -11.98 5.25
CA PHE A 74 -0.45 -12.20 5.39
C PHE A 74 -1.17 -12.23 4.05
N VAL A 75 -0.55 -11.74 2.99
CA VAL A 75 -1.21 -11.49 1.71
C VAL A 75 -0.64 -12.37 0.61
N VAL A 76 0.69 -12.40 0.47
CA VAL A 76 1.34 -13.17 -0.59
C VAL A 76 1.13 -14.66 -0.35
N GLY A 77 0.72 -15.36 -1.41
CA GLY A 77 0.38 -16.78 -1.34
C GLY A 77 -1.09 -17.05 -1.11
N ARG A 78 -1.89 -16.01 -0.81
CA ARG A 78 -3.33 -16.17 -0.59
C ARG A 78 -4.08 -16.07 -1.92
N THR A 79 -5.19 -16.78 -2.01
CA THR A 79 -6.08 -16.62 -3.15
C THR A 79 -7.06 -15.48 -2.88
N LEU A 80 -7.51 -14.82 -3.95
CA LEU A 80 -8.52 -13.77 -3.81
C LEU A 80 -9.78 -14.31 -3.15
N ASP A 81 -10.19 -15.53 -3.52
CA ASP A 81 -11.38 -16.13 -2.94
C ASP A 81 -11.23 -16.31 -1.42
N SER A 82 -10.06 -16.74 -0.95
CA SER A 82 -9.86 -16.92 0.49
C SER A 82 -9.93 -15.62 1.26
N LEU A 83 -9.48 -14.52 0.65
CA LEU A 83 -9.53 -13.20 1.29
C LEU A 83 -10.95 -12.65 1.32
N THR A 84 -11.68 -12.76 0.21
CA THR A 84 -13.01 -12.17 0.10
C THR A 84 -14.08 -12.96 0.82
N GLN A 85 -13.97 -14.29 0.85
CA GLN A 85 -14.96 -15.14 1.54
C GLN A 85 -14.86 -15.02 3.05
N GLU A 86 -13.67 -14.74 3.59
CA GLU A 86 -13.44 -14.62 5.02
C GLU A 86 -12.82 -13.27 5.37
N MET A 87 -13.37 -12.22 4.80
CA MET A 87 -12.80 -10.86 4.95
C MET A 87 -12.68 -10.45 6.42
N ALA A 88 -13.64 -10.81 7.27
CA ALA A 88 -13.58 -10.45 8.69
C ALA A 88 -12.38 -11.09 9.38
N LEU A 89 -12.10 -12.37 9.08
CA LEU A 89 -10.93 -13.05 9.63
C LEU A 89 -9.64 -12.45 9.11
N PHE A 90 -9.59 -12.15 7.82
CA PHE A 90 -8.42 -11.51 7.23
C PHE A 90 -8.16 -10.16 7.89
N TRP A 91 -9.20 -9.34 8.02
CA TRP A 91 -9.08 -8.03 8.65
C TRP A 91 -8.50 -8.13 10.06
N ARG A 92 -9.01 -9.08 10.87
CA ARG A 92 -8.49 -9.28 12.22
C ARG A 92 -7.03 -9.71 12.22
N SER A 93 -6.62 -10.53 11.24
CA SER A 93 -5.24 -11.00 11.18
C SER A 93 -4.24 -9.88 10.93
N ILE A 94 -4.63 -8.87 10.15
CA ILE A 94 -3.72 -7.76 9.83
C ILE A 94 -3.82 -6.60 10.84
N THR A 95 -4.89 -6.52 11.59
CA THR A 95 -5.06 -5.45 12.59
C THR A 95 -4.67 -5.89 14.00
N GLY A 96 -4.51 -7.19 14.21
CA GLY A 96 -4.15 -7.73 15.52
C GLY A 96 -5.32 -7.88 16.48
N ASP A 97 -6.53 -7.72 15.99
CA ASP A 97 -7.74 -7.85 16.81
C ASP A 97 -8.28 -9.29 16.86
#